data_887e85ee07947801df55b9b179943652
#
_entry.id   887e85ee07947801df55b9b179943652
#
_cell.length_a   1.000
_cell.length_b   1.000
_cell.length_c   1.000
_cell.angle_alpha   90.00
_cell.angle_beta   90.00
_cell.angle_gamma   90.00
#
_symmetry.space_group_name_H-M   'P 1'
#
loop_
_entity.id
_entity.type
_entity.pdbx_description
1 polymer ?
#
loop_
_entity_poly.entity_id
_entity_poly.type
_entity_poly.pdbx_seq_one_letter_code
_entity_poly.pdbx_strand_id
1 'polypeptide(L)'
;MTVLFLVLGVALMTYSTQTGFGLPEKSDSIFAAVALNIGSATWIIFIIGLVAAGYSSADGTLTSLTTTFCFDILQFDKKTDYDEQKKTKIRKRTHIVFAAIYFLIIIVFKPFHTDSLIKMLFDIAGYTYGPLLGLFSFGLFIKKRNPNDKVVPFIAILSPVISYLLDIYSEDLFFGYKFGFEILIVNGLLTFLGLLIFSKKETKKITQL
;
A
#
# COMPACT_ATOMS: atom_id res chain seq x y z
N MET A 1 19.20 -4.93 6.15
CA MET A 1 18.92 -4.57 4.73
C MET A 1 19.15 -3.09 4.45
N THR A 2 18.59 -2.15 5.20
CA THR A 2 18.74 -0.70 4.96
C THR A 2 20.19 -0.21 4.84
N VAL A 3 21.08 -0.69 5.72
CA VAL A 3 22.52 -0.33 5.69
C VAL A 3 23.19 -0.75 4.36
N LEU A 4 22.85 -1.93 3.83
CA LEU A 4 23.38 -2.39 2.54
C LEU A 4 22.97 -1.46 1.39
N PHE A 5 21.72 -0.99 1.37
CA PHE A 5 21.24 -0.05 0.36
C PHE A 5 21.89 1.33 0.52
N LEU A 6 22.15 1.79 1.75
CA LEU A 6 22.90 3.04 1.97
C LEU A 6 24.33 2.93 1.48
N VAL A 7 25.02 1.83 1.78
CA VAL A 7 26.39 1.58 1.28
C VAL A 7 26.41 1.49 -0.25
N LEU A 8 25.42 0.81 -0.85
CA LEU A 8 25.27 0.77 -2.29
C LEU A 8 25.07 2.18 -2.89
N GLY A 9 24.22 3.01 -2.27
CA GLY A 9 24.03 4.40 -2.71
C GLY A 9 25.32 5.20 -2.71
N VAL A 10 26.12 5.09 -1.63
CA VAL A 10 27.45 5.73 -1.54
C VAL A 10 28.39 5.19 -2.63
N ALA A 11 28.40 3.88 -2.86
CA ALA A 11 29.23 3.27 -3.89
C ALA A 11 28.87 3.76 -5.31
N LEU A 12 27.57 3.90 -5.63
CA LEU A 12 27.11 4.42 -6.92
C LEU A 12 27.51 5.89 -7.12
N MET A 13 27.42 6.71 -6.06
CA MET A 13 27.87 8.11 -6.09
C MET A 13 29.38 8.19 -6.29
N THR A 14 30.16 7.37 -5.57
CA THR A 14 31.63 7.31 -5.70
C THR A 14 32.03 6.87 -7.12
N TYR A 15 31.34 5.87 -7.66
CA TYR A 15 31.57 5.44 -9.05
C TYR A 15 31.36 6.59 -10.04
N SER A 16 30.27 7.34 -9.91
CA SER A 16 29.96 8.49 -10.75
C SER A 16 31.07 9.56 -10.70
N THR A 17 31.52 9.91 -9.48
CA THR A 17 32.58 10.93 -9.31
C THR A 17 33.94 10.49 -9.86
N GLN A 18 34.28 9.20 -9.74
CA GLN A 18 35.57 8.68 -10.22
C GLN A 18 35.63 8.47 -11.74
N THR A 19 34.50 8.09 -12.34
CA THR A 19 34.42 7.82 -13.79
C THR A 19 33.97 9.02 -14.62
N GLY A 20 33.49 10.11 -13.98
CA GLY A 20 32.88 11.23 -14.66
C GLY A 20 31.51 10.91 -15.28
N PHE A 21 30.92 9.77 -14.94
CA PHE A 21 29.61 9.37 -15.43
C PHE A 21 28.52 10.23 -14.80
N GLY A 22 27.81 11.01 -15.62
CA GLY A 22 26.68 11.84 -15.15
C GLY A 22 25.53 10.96 -14.66
N LEU A 23 25.10 11.16 -13.41
CA LEU A 23 23.94 10.46 -12.87
C LEU A 23 22.65 11.01 -13.44
N PRO A 24 21.62 10.17 -13.66
CA PRO A 24 20.29 10.62 -14.03
C PRO A 24 19.67 11.52 -12.95
N GLU A 25 18.86 12.49 -13.35
CA GLU A 25 18.10 13.35 -12.44
C GLU A 25 17.15 12.56 -11.53
N LYS A 26 16.57 11.48 -12.08
CA LYS A 26 15.65 10.61 -11.34
C LYS A 26 16.43 9.60 -10.52
N SER A 27 16.31 9.66 -9.20
CA SER A 27 16.97 8.75 -8.26
C SER A 27 16.71 7.27 -8.55
N ASP A 28 15.49 6.93 -8.96
CA ASP A 28 15.08 5.55 -9.25
C ASP A 28 15.80 4.94 -10.46
N SER A 29 16.38 5.79 -11.32
CA SER A 29 17.11 5.37 -12.53
C SER A 29 18.62 5.20 -12.31
N ILE A 30 19.15 5.65 -11.18
CA ILE A 30 20.62 5.70 -10.94
C ILE A 30 21.23 4.31 -11.02
N PHE A 31 20.67 3.34 -10.32
CA PHE A 31 21.22 2.00 -10.30
C PHE A 31 21.20 1.32 -11.67
N ALA A 32 20.08 1.46 -12.39
CA ALA A 32 19.96 0.94 -13.74
C ALA A 32 20.96 1.58 -14.71
N ALA A 33 21.14 2.90 -14.65
CA ALA A 33 22.07 3.62 -15.50
C ALA A 33 23.52 3.25 -15.23
N VAL A 34 23.92 3.13 -13.96
CA VAL A 34 25.28 2.69 -13.59
C VAL A 34 25.51 1.23 -13.99
N ALA A 35 24.54 0.33 -13.78
CA ALA A 35 24.65 -1.07 -14.18
C ALA A 35 24.86 -1.22 -15.69
N LEU A 36 24.18 -0.39 -16.50
CA LEU A 36 24.34 -0.35 -17.95
C LEU A 36 25.71 0.22 -18.35
N ASN A 37 26.19 1.25 -17.65
CA ASN A 37 27.47 1.90 -17.95
C ASN A 37 28.66 1.00 -17.63
N ILE A 38 28.59 0.19 -16.56
CA ILE A 38 29.68 -0.77 -16.20
C ILE A 38 29.87 -1.82 -17.30
N GLY A 39 28.80 -2.31 -17.91
CA GLY A 39 28.87 -3.24 -19.02
C GLY A 39 27.69 -4.22 -19.12
N SER A 40 27.62 -4.91 -20.25
CA SER A 40 26.49 -5.79 -20.60
C SER A 40 26.28 -6.93 -19.60
N ALA A 41 27.34 -7.51 -19.06
CA ALA A 41 27.25 -8.59 -18.07
C ALA A 41 26.57 -8.11 -16.77
N THR A 42 26.99 -6.94 -16.26
CA THR A 42 26.40 -6.32 -15.06
C THR A 42 24.92 -5.97 -15.29
N TRP A 43 24.62 -5.44 -16.48
CA TRP A 43 23.24 -5.13 -16.88
C TRP A 43 22.35 -6.37 -16.88
N ILE A 44 22.81 -7.48 -17.47
CA ILE A 44 22.04 -8.74 -17.51
C ILE A 44 21.78 -9.26 -16.09
N ILE A 45 22.81 -9.30 -15.24
CA ILE A 45 22.66 -9.73 -13.84
C ILE A 45 21.68 -8.83 -13.09
N PHE A 46 21.79 -7.51 -13.28
CA PHE A 46 20.87 -6.54 -12.69
C PHE A 46 19.42 -6.80 -13.10
N ILE A 47 19.15 -6.98 -14.40
CA ILE A 47 17.79 -7.24 -14.91
C ILE A 47 17.23 -8.56 -14.36
N ILE A 48 18.02 -9.62 -14.33
CA ILE A 48 17.58 -10.91 -13.78
C ILE A 48 17.22 -10.75 -12.29
N GLY A 49 18.07 -10.07 -11.51
CA GLY A 49 17.82 -9.81 -10.10
C GLY A 49 16.57 -8.95 -9.87
N LEU A 50 16.39 -7.91 -10.68
CA LEU A 50 15.22 -7.02 -10.62
C LEU A 50 13.91 -7.78 -10.93
N VAL A 51 13.91 -8.58 -12.00
CA VAL A 51 12.75 -9.39 -12.39
C VAL A 51 12.44 -10.44 -11.33
N ALA A 52 13.46 -11.11 -10.78
CA ALA A 52 13.26 -12.11 -9.71
C ALA A 52 12.67 -11.49 -8.45
N ALA A 53 13.15 -10.33 -8.03
CA ALA A 53 12.64 -9.61 -6.87
C ALA A 53 11.19 -9.13 -7.08
N GLY A 54 10.91 -8.54 -8.25
CA GLY A 54 9.56 -8.08 -8.61
C GLY A 54 8.55 -9.24 -8.70
N TYR A 55 8.96 -10.34 -9.31
CA TYR A 55 8.12 -11.54 -9.42
C TYR A 55 7.76 -12.12 -8.05
N SER A 56 8.75 -12.27 -7.16
CA SER A 56 8.51 -12.80 -5.81
C SER A 56 7.51 -11.95 -5.02
N SER A 57 7.62 -10.63 -5.09
CA SER A 57 6.69 -9.70 -4.41
C SER A 57 5.29 -9.74 -5.01
N ALA A 58 5.20 -9.77 -6.35
CA ALA A 58 3.92 -9.81 -7.05
C ALA A 58 3.15 -11.13 -6.79
N ASP A 59 3.85 -12.27 -6.83
CA ASP A 59 3.26 -13.58 -6.57
C ASP A 59 2.67 -13.68 -5.16
N GLY A 60 3.42 -13.26 -4.15
CA GLY A 60 2.95 -13.22 -2.76
C GLY A 60 1.69 -12.36 -2.59
N THR A 61 1.67 -11.17 -3.18
CA THR A 61 0.52 -10.25 -3.12
C THR A 61 -0.69 -10.83 -3.84
N LEU A 62 -0.54 -11.34 -5.05
CA LEU A 62 -1.63 -11.93 -5.83
C LEU A 62 -2.22 -13.17 -5.16
N THR A 63 -1.37 -14.01 -4.57
CA THR A 63 -1.79 -15.19 -3.81
C THR A 63 -2.58 -14.80 -2.56
N SER A 64 -2.11 -13.79 -1.82
CA SER A 64 -2.80 -13.26 -0.64
C SER A 64 -4.18 -12.69 -1.02
N LEU A 65 -4.25 -11.81 -2.02
CA LEU A 65 -5.52 -11.26 -2.51
C LEU A 65 -6.50 -12.35 -2.97
N THR A 66 -6.00 -13.35 -3.71
CA THR A 66 -6.82 -14.46 -4.17
C THR A 66 -7.38 -15.28 -3.00
N THR A 67 -6.55 -15.53 -1.99
CA THR A 67 -6.94 -16.31 -0.81
C THR A 67 -7.98 -15.56 -0.01
N THR A 68 -7.71 -14.30 0.34
CA THR A 68 -8.66 -13.45 1.07
C THR A 68 -10.00 -13.35 0.35
N PHE A 69 -10.00 -13.13 -0.95
CA PHE A 69 -11.24 -13.08 -1.72
C PHE A 69 -12.02 -14.38 -1.68
N CYS A 70 -11.33 -15.53 -1.84
CA CYS A 70 -11.99 -16.84 -1.83
C CYS A 70 -12.55 -17.21 -0.45
N PHE A 71 -11.85 -16.89 0.64
CA PHE A 71 -12.28 -17.25 2.00
C PHE A 71 -13.20 -16.21 2.61
N ASP A 72 -12.87 -14.93 2.54
CA ASP A 72 -13.64 -13.88 3.23
C ASP A 72 -14.88 -13.46 2.44
N ILE A 73 -14.75 -13.29 1.11
CA ILE A 73 -15.87 -12.81 0.28
C ILE A 73 -16.69 -13.97 -0.27
N LEU A 74 -16.06 -14.96 -0.90
CA LEU A 74 -16.78 -16.11 -1.44
C LEU A 74 -17.16 -17.16 -0.39
N GLN A 75 -16.59 -17.07 0.83
CA GLN A 75 -16.88 -17.91 1.99
C GLN A 75 -16.76 -19.42 1.67
N PHE A 76 -15.64 -19.83 1.12
CA PHE A 76 -15.40 -21.23 0.75
C PHE A 76 -15.59 -22.22 1.91
N ASP A 77 -15.33 -21.79 3.15
CA ASP A 77 -15.50 -22.62 4.34
C ASP A 77 -16.97 -22.97 4.62
N LYS A 78 -17.90 -22.07 4.22
CA LYS A 78 -19.33 -22.25 4.44
C LYS A 78 -20.04 -22.98 3.29
N LYS A 79 -19.37 -23.12 2.12
CA LYS A 79 -19.94 -23.75 0.94
C LYS A 79 -19.54 -25.22 0.87
N THR A 80 -20.30 -26.04 1.54
CA THR A 80 -20.13 -27.51 1.54
C THR A 80 -20.43 -28.17 0.17
N ASP A 81 -21.20 -27.49 -0.69
CA ASP A 81 -21.60 -27.99 -2.02
C ASP A 81 -20.50 -27.83 -3.10
N TYR A 82 -19.36 -27.24 -2.74
CA TYR A 82 -18.27 -27.07 -3.69
C TYR A 82 -17.26 -28.21 -3.55
N ASP A 83 -17.21 -29.03 -4.60
CA ASP A 83 -16.15 -30.01 -4.78
C ASP A 83 -14.78 -29.32 -4.91
N GLU A 84 -13.71 -29.99 -4.49
CA GLU A 84 -12.34 -29.44 -4.50
C GLU A 84 -11.88 -29.02 -5.91
N GLN A 85 -12.35 -29.73 -6.96
CA GLN A 85 -12.09 -29.32 -8.34
C GLN A 85 -12.73 -27.97 -8.68
N LYS A 86 -13.96 -27.74 -8.20
CA LYS A 86 -14.68 -26.47 -8.40
C LYS A 86 -14.03 -25.33 -7.65
N LYS A 87 -13.63 -25.54 -6.39
CA LYS A 87 -12.88 -24.56 -5.59
C LYS A 87 -11.57 -24.17 -6.27
N THR A 88 -10.84 -25.17 -6.80
CA THR A 88 -9.57 -24.92 -7.53
C THR A 88 -9.79 -24.13 -8.81
N LYS A 89 -10.85 -24.42 -9.59
CA LYS A 89 -11.20 -23.64 -10.78
C LYS A 89 -11.51 -22.18 -10.45
N ILE A 90 -12.32 -21.95 -9.42
CA ILE A 90 -12.67 -20.60 -8.99
C ILE A 90 -11.43 -19.85 -8.52
N ARG A 91 -10.57 -20.48 -7.70
CA ARG A 91 -9.32 -19.89 -7.23
C ARG A 91 -8.40 -19.46 -8.38
N LYS A 92 -8.19 -20.35 -9.36
CA LYS A 92 -7.39 -20.03 -10.56
C LYS A 92 -7.97 -18.86 -11.36
N ARG A 93 -9.30 -18.86 -11.56
CA ARG A 93 -9.97 -17.75 -12.26
C ARG A 93 -9.85 -16.43 -11.52
N THR A 94 -10.06 -16.44 -10.20
CA THR A 94 -9.89 -15.27 -9.34
C THR A 94 -8.46 -14.73 -9.40
N HIS A 95 -7.47 -15.62 -9.35
CA HIS A 95 -6.05 -15.26 -9.46
C HIS A 95 -5.74 -14.55 -10.80
N ILE A 96 -6.23 -15.10 -11.92
CA ILE A 96 -6.06 -14.50 -13.24
C ILE A 96 -6.73 -13.12 -13.32
N VAL A 97 -7.93 -12.98 -12.73
CA VAL A 97 -8.63 -11.68 -12.70
C VAL A 97 -7.82 -10.65 -11.91
N PHE A 98 -7.31 -11.00 -10.73
CA PHE A 98 -6.45 -10.08 -9.96
C PHE A 98 -5.14 -9.77 -10.68
N ALA A 99 -4.52 -10.74 -11.35
CA ALA A 99 -3.33 -10.50 -12.17
C ALA A 99 -3.62 -9.52 -13.33
N ALA A 100 -4.77 -9.66 -13.99
CA ALA A 100 -5.20 -8.74 -15.04
C ALA A 100 -5.46 -7.32 -14.50
N ILE A 101 -6.13 -7.20 -13.34
CA ILE A 101 -6.34 -5.91 -12.67
C ILE A 101 -5.00 -5.27 -12.30
N TYR A 102 -4.07 -6.05 -11.72
CA TYR A 102 -2.74 -5.58 -11.36
C TYR A 102 -1.97 -5.06 -12.57
N PHE A 103 -2.01 -5.81 -13.68
CA PHE A 103 -1.40 -5.41 -14.94
C PHE A 103 -2.01 -4.11 -15.50
N LEU A 104 -3.35 -3.98 -15.48
CA LEU A 104 -4.03 -2.75 -15.89
C LEU A 104 -3.63 -1.55 -15.03
N ILE A 105 -3.53 -1.72 -13.72
CA ILE A 105 -3.07 -0.69 -12.80
C ILE A 105 -1.67 -0.21 -13.22
N ILE A 106 -0.73 -1.12 -13.48
CA ILE A 106 0.63 -0.76 -13.91
C ILE A 106 0.60 0.08 -15.21
N ILE A 107 -0.22 -0.32 -16.19
CA ILE A 107 -0.34 0.41 -17.46
C ILE A 107 -0.91 1.81 -17.24
N VAL A 108 -1.97 1.92 -16.45
CA VAL A 108 -2.63 3.20 -16.15
C VAL A 108 -1.70 4.15 -15.41
N PHE A 109 -0.90 3.64 -14.48
CA PHE A 109 0.04 4.48 -13.71
C PHE A 109 1.32 4.83 -14.45
N LYS A 110 1.69 4.08 -15.50
CA LYS A 110 2.91 4.33 -16.27
C LYS A 110 3.09 5.78 -16.78
N PRO A 111 2.08 6.47 -17.32
CA PRO A 111 2.24 7.84 -17.81
C PRO A 111 2.35 8.92 -16.71
N PHE A 112 1.99 8.61 -15.47
CA PHE A 112 1.98 9.56 -14.36
C PHE A 112 3.33 9.65 -13.60
N HIS A 113 4.38 9.02 -14.13
CA HIS A 113 5.70 8.96 -13.48
C HIS A 113 6.51 10.24 -13.73
N THR A 114 6.12 11.32 -13.09
CA THR A 114 6.91 12.57 -13.07
C THR A 114 7.85 12.63 -11.86
N ASP A 115 7.45 12.05 -10.74
CA ASP A 115 8.18 12.06 -9.47
C ASP A 115 8.74 10.67 -9.11
N SER A 116 9.46 10.58 -7.98
CA SER A 116 9.92 9.30 -7.43
C SER A 116 8.73 8.36 -7.18
N LEU A 117 8.82 7.13 -7.71
CA LEU A 117 7.81 6.07 -7.52
C LEU A 117 7.58 5.76 -6.02
N ILE A 118 8.64 5.85 -5.23
CA ILE A 118 8.57 5.62 -3.77
C ILE A 118 7.68 6.67 -3.12
N LYS A 119 7.85 7.94 -3.47
CA LYS A 119 7.01 9.03 -2.93
C LYS A 119 5.54 8.78 -3.28
N MET A 120 5.23 8.51 -4.54
CA MET A 120 3.86 8.23 -4.99
C MET A 120 3.23 7.04 -4.25
N LEU A 121 4.00 5.96 -4.01
CA LEU A 121 3.52 4.80 -3.25
C LEU A 121 3.20 5.16 -1.80
N PHE A 122 4.03 5.98 -1.16
CA PHE A 122 3.80 6.42 0.21
C PHE A 122 2.62 7.39 0.31
N ASP A 123 2.43 8.26 -0.67
CA ASP A 123 1.26 9.17 -0.72
C ASP A 123 -0.03 8.36 -0.83
N ILE A 124 -0.11 7.41 -1.77
CA ILE A 124 -1.26 6.50 -1.90
C ILE A 124 -1.47 5.68 -0.62
N ALA A 125 -0.38 5.15 -0.02
CA ALA A 125 -0.46 4.40 1.23
C ALA A 125 -0.96 5.28 2.39
N GLY A 126 -0.54 6.54 2.47
CA GLY A 126 -1.00 7.50 3.48
C GLY A 126 -2.50 7.69 3.47
N TYR A 127 -3.08 7.80 2.27
CA TYR A 127 -4.54 7.95 2.12
C TYR A 127 -5.31 6.64 2.30
N THR A 128 -4.78 5.51 1.87
CA THR A 128 -5.49 4.22 1.92
C THR A 128 -5.35 3.50 3.26
N TYR A 129 -4.19 3.57 3.89
CA TYR A 129 -3.93 2.89 5.17
C TYR A 129 -4.36 3.69 6.40
N GLY A 130 -4.56 5.01 6.25
CA GLY A 130 -5.05 5.83 7.34
C GLY A 130 -6.37 5.34 7.93
N PRO A 131 -7.43 5.11 7.14
CA PRO A 131 -8.68 4.53 7.65
C PRO A 131 -8.51 3.16 8.30
N LEU A 132 -7.65 2.30 7.76
CA LEU A 132 -7.34 1.00 8.36
C LEU A 132 -6.68 1.15 9.73
N LEU A 133 -5.73 2.09 9.86
CA LEU A 133 -5.08 2.41 11.14
C LEU A 133 -6.11 2.91 12.16
N GLY A 134 -7.02 3.79 11.75
CA GLY A 134 -8.07 4.33 12.61
C GLY A 134 -9.07 3.26 13.06
N LEU A 135 -9.52 2.41 12.15
CA LEU A 135 -10.41 1.27 12.44
C LEU A 135 -9.75 0.28 13.39
N PHE A 136 -8.52 -0.11 13.11
CA PHE A 136 -7.75 -1.04 13.95
C PHE A 136 -7.53 -0.47 15.35
N SER A 137 -7.09 0.78 15.44
CA SER A 137 -6.86 1.47 16.71
C SER A 137 -8.16 1.58 17.51
N PHE A 138 -9.29 1.89 16.86
CA PHE A 138 -10.58 1.93 17.52
C PHE A 138 -10.95 0.58 18.13
N GLY A 139 -10.83 -0.50 17.35
CA GLY A 139 -11.10 -1.86 17.83
C GLY A 139 -10.19 -2.30 18.99
N LEU A 140 -8.91 -1.87 18.97
CA LEU A 140 -7.93 -2.21 19.99
C LEU A 140 -8.17 -1.46 21.30
N PHE A 141 -8.41 -0.14 21.22
CA PHE A 141 -8.45 0.72 22.41
C PHE A 141 -9.87 0.92 22.97
N ILE A 142 -10.92 0.80 22.15
CA ILE A 142 -12.30 1.13 22.53
C ILE A 142 -13.15 -0.13 22.65
N LYS A 143 -12.88 -0.94 23.67
CA LYS A 143 -13.55 -2.24 23.89
C LYS A 143 -15.02 -2.17 24.36
N LYS A 144 -15.50 -0.99 24.81
CA LYS A 144 -16.84 -0.81 25.41
C LYS A 144 -17.82 -0.06 24.52
N ARG A 145 -17.46 0.15 23.26
CA ARG A 145 -18.32 0.85 22.30
C ARG A 145 -18.36 0.09 20.99
N ASN A 146 -19.54 0.00 20.42
CA ASN A 146 -19.75 -0.60 19.11
C ASN A 146 -19.92 0.51 18.09
N PRO A 147 -19.10 0.57 17.03
CA PRO A 147 -19.28 1.51 15.94
C PRO A 147 -20.60 1.19 15.23
N ASN A 148 -21.21 2.20 14.64
CA ASN A 148 -22.39 1.99 13.81
C ASN A 148 -21.95 1.49 12.43
N ASP A 149 -22.17 0.21 12.13
CA ASP A 149 -21.74 -0.44 10.88
C ASP A 149 -22.17 0.30 9.62
N LYS A 150 -23.31 1.01 9.65
CA LYS A 150 -23.79 1.80 8.51
C LYS A 150 -22.96 3.07 8.28
N VAL A 151 -22.33 3.61 9.32
CA VAL A 151 -21.56 4.86 9.26
C VAL A 151 -20.09 4.60 9.00
N VAL A 152 -19.58 3.43 9.38
CA VAL A 152 -18.17 3.04 9.22
C VAL A 152 -17.67 3.24 7.78
N PRO A 153 -18.35 2.77 6.72
CA PRO A 153 -17.89 2.97 5.35
C PRO A 153 -17.79 4.45 4.95
N PHE A 154 -18.75 5.27 5.42
CA PHE A 154 -18.74 6.71 5.15
C PHE A 154 -17.56 7.41 5.81
N ILE A 155 -17.24 7.06 7.07
CA ILE A 155 -16.09 7.60 7.77
C ILE A 155 -14.79 7.18 7.06
N ALA A 156 -14.69 5.91 6.67
CA ALA A 156 -13.52 5.36 5.99
C ALA A 156 -13.25 6.00 4.61
N ILE A 157 -14.29 6.49 3.94
CA ILE A 157 -14.15 7.22 2.67
C ILE A 157 -13.93 8.72 2.92
N LEU A 158 -14.59 9.30 3.91
CA LEU A 158 -14.54 10.73 4.18
C LEU A 158 -13.19 11.16 4.78
N SER A 159 -12.58 10.34 5.63
CA SER A 159 -11.31 10.68 6.28
C SER A 159 -10.14 10.86 5.29
N PRO A 160 -9.92 10.01 4.27
CA PRO A 160 -8.93 10.28 3.24
C PRO A 160 -9.21 11.56 2.44
N VAL A 161 -10.49 11.85 2.16
CA VAL A 161 -10.87 13.07 1.43
C VAL A 161 -10.53 14.30 2.25
N ILE A 162 -10.85 14.31 3.55
CA ILE A 162 -10.49 15.42 4.44
C ILE A 162 -8.97 15.54 4.56
N SER A 163 -8.26 14.41 4.70
CA SER A 163 -6.80 14.41 4.79
C SER A 163 -6.15 14.94 3.51
N TYR A 164 -6.69 14.60 2.35
CA TYR A 164 -6.22 15.12 1.07
C TYR A 164 -6.44 16.64 0.95
N LEU A 165 -7.59 17.13 1.39
CA LEU A 165 -7.83 18.58 1.44
C LEU A 165 -6.90 19.27 2.42
N LEU A 166 -6.65 18.69 3.59
CA LEU A 166 -5.70 19.23 4.57
C LEU A 166 -4.28 19.27 4.01
N ASP A 167 -3.88 18.27 3.21
CA ASP A 167 -2.57 18.22 2.58
C ASP A 167 -2.41 19.33 1.52
N ILE A 168 -3.41 19.50 0.65
CA ILE A 168 -3.39 20.55 -0.37
C ILE A 168 -3.29 21.96 0.25
N TYR A 169 -4.05 22.21 1.31
CA TYR A 169 -4.09 23.53 1.97
C TYR A 169 -3.11 23.63 3.15
N SER A 170 -2.21 22.66 3.30
CA SER A 170 -1.32 22.58 4.48
C SER A 170 -0.39 23.78 4.57
N GLU A 171 0.19 24.23 3.46
CA GLU A 171 1.10 25.38 3.42
C GLU A 171 0.43 26.68 3.89
N ASP A 172 -0.85 26.86 3.52
CA ASP A 172 -1.64 28.03 3.89
C ASP A 172 -2.13 27.97 5.35
N LEU A 173 -2.54 26.77 5.80
CA LEU A 173 -3.12 26.56 7.14
C LEU A 173 -2.07 26.45 8.24
N PHE A 174 -0.86 25.94 7.93
CA PHE A 174 0.17 25.62 8.90
C PHE A 174 1.48 26.41 8.68
N PHE A 175 1.36 27.67 8.27
CA PHE A 175 2.51 28.59 8.15
C PHE A 175 3.64 28.09 7.24
N GLY A 176 3.30 27.49 6.11
CA GLY A 176 4.27 26.96 5.16
C GLY A 176 4.68 25.50 5.41
N TYR A 177 4.05 24.81 6.37
CA TYR A 177 4.30 23.39 6.61
C TYR A 177 3.55 22.54 5.59
N LYS A 178 4.26 21.61 4.95
CA LYS A 178 3.70 20.62 4.04
C LYS A 178 3.75 19.24 4.66
N PHE A 179 2.60 18.56 4.65
CA PHE A 179 2.54 17.18 5.15
C PHE A 179 3.41 16.24 4.32
N GLY A 180 4.05 15.30 5.00
CA GLY A 180 4.74 14.16 4.43
C GLY A 180 4.01 12.86 4.82
N PHE A 181 4.77 11.87 5.29
CA PHE A 181 4.23 10.56 5.69
C PHE A 181 3.32 10.62 6.92
N GLU A 182 3.39 11.67 7.72
CA GLU A 182 2.52 11.92 8.86
C GLU A 182 1.05 12.11 8.48
N ILE A 183 0.73 12.36 7.20
CA ILE A 183 -0.66 12.41 6.71
C ILE A 183 -1.40 11.10 7.00
N LEU A 184 -0.69 9.97 7.02
CA LEU A 184 -1.23 8.67 7.42
C LEU A 184 -1.77 8.70 8.86
N ILE A 185 -1.03 9.32 9.78
CA ILE A 185 -1.43 9.43 11.19
C ILE A 185 -2.63 10.36 11.32
N VAL A 186 -2.62 11.49 10.62
CA VAL A 186 -3.73 12.44 10.59
C VAL A 186 -5.02 11.77 10.09
N ASN A 187 -4.92 11.05 8.98
CA ASN A 187 -6.02 10.30 8.39
C ASN A 187 -6.54 9.21 9.35
N GLY A 188 -5.63 8.45 9.98
CA GLY A 188 -5.99 7.45 10.99
C GLY A 188 -6.69 8.06 12.20
N LEU A 189 -6.22 9.22 12.67
CA LEU A 189 -6.83 9.95 13.78
C LEU A 189 -8.23 10.48 13.43
N LEU A 190 -8.42 11.01 12.24
CA LEU A 190 -9.73 11.44 11.74
C LEU A 190 -10.71 10.28 11.70
N THR A 191 -10.28 9.12 11.20
CA THR A 191 -11.10 7.91 11.20
C THR A 191 -11.43 7.47 12.63
N PHE A 192 -10.44 7.41 13.52
CA PHE A 192 -10.64 7.02 14.91
C PHE A 192 -11.63 7.93 15.63
N LEU A 193 -11.46 9.25 15.50
CA LEU A 193 -12.37 10.24 16.09
C LEU A 193 -13.77 10.17 15.50
N GLY A 194 -13.88 10.00 14.18
CA GLY A 194 -15.16 9.78 13.52
C GLY A 194 -15.91 8.58 14.09
N LEU A 195 -15.21 7.44 14.23
CA LEU A 195 -15.78 6.24 14.84
C LEU A 195 -16.18 6.46 16.31
N LEU A 196 -15.37 7.21 17.06
CA LEU A 196 -15.66 7.50 18.47
C LEU A 196 -16.94 8.32 18.63
N ILE A 197 -17.16 9.32 17.77
CA ILE A 197 -18.34 10.18 17.78
C ILE A 197 -19.60 9.37 17.45
N PHE A 198 -19.55 8.52 16.43
CA PHE A 198 -20.70 7.76 15.94
C PHE A 198 -20.85 6.38 16.58
N SER A 199 -20.05 6.04 17.60
CA SER A 199 -20.16 4.78 18.33
C SER A 199 -21.14 4.89 19.49
N LYS A 200 -21.89 3.80 19.74
CA LYS A 200 -22.79 3.67 20.89
C LYS A 200 -22.12 2.87 22.00
N LYS A 201 -22.41 3.23 23.24
CA LYS A 201 -21.98 2.39 24.40
C LYS A 201 -22.65 1.02 24.30
N GLU A 202 -21.88 -0.02 24.50
CA GLU A 202 -22.40 -1.38 24.57
C GLU A 202 -23.30 -1.51 25.80
N THR A 203 -24.59 -1.65 25.59
CA THR A 203 -25.52 -1.99 26.66
C THR A 203 -25.35 -3.47 26.94
N LYS A 204 -24.77 -3.85 28.09
CA LYS A 204 -24.71 -5.24 28.54
C LYS A 204 -26.12 -5.81 28.44
N LYS A 205 -26.41 -6.68 27.47
CA LYS A 205 -27.51 -7.63 27.58
C LYS A 205 -27.13 -8.57 28.71
N ILE A 206 -27.78 -8.36 29.87
CA ILE A 206 -27.81 -9.36 30.94
C ILE A 206 -28.55 -10.54 30.33
N THR A 207 -27.80 -11.53 29.87
CA THR A 207 -28.37 -12.85 29.56
C THR A 207 -28.71 -13.43 30.91
N GLN A 208 -29.98 -13.32 31.27
CA GLN A 208 -30.53 -14.15 32.36
C GLN A 208 -30.49 -15.59 31.86
N LEU A 209 -29.75 -16.40 32.62
CA LEU A 209 -29.76 -17.85 32.60
C LEU A 209 -31.13 -18.38 32.99
#